data_10fdaf029ec2fe03ade083c9911f241d
#
_entry.id   10fdaf029ec2fe03ade083c9911f241d
#
_cell.length_a   1.000
_cell.length_b   1.000
_cell.length_c   1.000
_cell.angle_alpha   90.00
_cell.angle_beta   90.00
_cell.angle_gamma   90.00
#
_symmetry.space_group_name_H-M   'P 1'
#
loop_
_entity.id
_entity.type
_entity.pdbx_description
1 polymer ?
#
loop_
_entity_poly.entity_id
_entity_poly.type
_entity_poly.pdbx_seq_one_letter_code
_entity_poly.pdbx_strand_id
1 'polypeptide(L)'
;VGNLKKIMIADDDPGIVDAVEIILDFEGYEVSSTFNGAAVLDMKTEFPDLLLLDIWMSGSDGRDICRELKHRSDTRAIPIIMISASRDIERSAYEAGADDFLAKPFEIDDLLGKIKRLL
;
A
#
# COMPACT_ATOMS: atom_id res chain seq x y z
N VAL A 1 -10.70 21.29 12.73
CA VAL A 1 -10.36 20.54 11.55
C VAL A 1 -9.59 19.29 11.94
N GLY A 2 -10.13 18.13 11.67
CA GLY A 2 -9.47 16.88 11.96
C GLY A 2 -8.29 16.64 11.01
N ASN A 3 -7.36 15.84 11.47
CA ASN A 3 -6.26 15.37 10.63
C ASN A 3 -6.80 14.30 9.70
N LEU A 4 -6.58 14.46 8.39
CA LEU A 4 -6.93 13.45 7.42
C LEU A 4 -5.96 12.28 7.58
N LYS A 5 -6.48 11.07 7.44
CA LYS A 5 -5.62 9.89 7.37
C LYS A 5 -4.86 9.90 6.05
N LYS A 6 -3.60 9.55 6.10
CA LYS A 6 -2.69 9.56 4.95
C LYS A 6 -2.50 8.16 4.42
N ILE A 7 -2.74 7.98 3.13
CA ILE A 7 -2.55 6.70 2.46
C ILE A 7 -1.52 6.89 1.35
N MET A 8 -0.51 6.03 1.32
CA MET A 8 0.44 6.00 0.21
C MET A 8 0.13 4.80 -0.68
N ILE A 9 0.12 5.02 -1.99
CA ILE A 9 0.07 3.92 -2.95
C ILE A 9 1.39 3.83 -3.70
N ALA A 10 1.98 2.64 -3.69
CA ALA A 10 3.20 2.33 -4.43
C ALA A 10 2.85 1.29 -5.48
N ASP A 11 2.81 1.71 -6.75
CA ASP A 11 2.44 0.85 -7.88
C ASP A 11 3.01 1.51 -9.14
N ASP A 12 3.53 0.73 -10.06
CA ASP A 12 4.12 1.27 -11.30
C ASP A 12 3.11 1.39 -12.46
N ASP A 13 1.86 1.04 -12.23
CA ASP A 13 0.79 1.21 -13.20
C ASP A 13 0.11 2.57 -12.99
N PRO A 14 0.36 3.58 -13.86
CA PRO A 14 -0.21 4.91 -13.66
C PRO A 14 -1.74 4.93 -13.69
N GLY A 15 -2.37 4.03 -14.43
CA GLY A 15 -3.84 3.95 -14.47
C GLY A 15 -4.43 3.54 -13.14
N ILE A 16 -3.80 2.59 -12.47
CA ILE A 16 -4.24 2.15 -11.13
C ILE A 16 -3.99 3.25 -10.11
N VAL A 17 -2.82 3.88 -10.16
CA VAL A 17 -2.49 4.97 -9.24
C VAL A 17 -3.49 6.11 -9.36
N ASP A 18 -3.78 6.54 -10.60
CA ASP A 18 -4.74 7.62 -10.84
C ASP A 18 -6.14 7.27 -10.33
N ALA A 19 -6.61 6.07 -10.61
CA ALA A 19 -7.93 5.63 -10.18
C ALA A 19 -8.04 5.57 -8.66
N VAL A 20 -7.03 5.00 -8.00
CA VAL A 20 -7.00 4.87 -6.54
C VAL A 20 -6.92 6.25 -5.88
N GLU A 21 -6.09 7.15 -6.41
CA GLU A 21 -5.98 8.51 -5.87
C GLU A 21 -7.34 9.22 -5.91
N ILE A 22 -8.06 9.12 -7.02
CA ILE A 22 -9.38 9.76 -7.15
C ILE A 22 -10.36 9.17 -6.13
N ILE A 23 -10.40 7.86 -6.03
CA ILE A 23 -11.31 7.16 -5.12
C ILE A 23 -11.03 7.56 -3.66
N LEU A 24 -9.77 7.52 -3.25
CA LEU A 24 -9.41 7.80 -1.87
C LEU A 24 -9.55 9.26 -1.52
N ASP A 25 -9.25 10.15 -2.46
CA ASP A 25 -9.46 11.59 -2.27
C ASP A 25 -10.95 11.88 -2.05
N PHE A 26 -11.80 11.27 -2.84
CA PHE A 26 -13.24 11.40 -2.70
C PHE A 26 -13.73 10.92 -1.33
N GLU A 27 -13.09 9.88 -0.78
CA GLU A 27 -13.45 9.33 0.53
C GLU A 27 -12.87 10.13 1.70
N GLY A 28 -12.12 11.19 1.42
CA GLY A 28 -11.61 12.07 2.46
C GLY A 28 -10.23 11.73 2.98
N TYR A 29 -9.50 10.88 2.28
CA TYR A 29 -8.11 10.57 2.65
C TYR A 29 -7.14 11.52 1.96
N GLU A 30 -6.00 11.74 2.59
CA GLU A 30 -4.87 12.42 1.94
C GLU A 30 -4.02 11.34 1.28
N VAL A 31 -3.77 11.48 -0.03
CA VAL A 31 -3.13 10.41 -0.81
C VAL A 31 -1.80 10.88 -1.36
N SER A 32 -0.78 10.03 -1.24
CA SER A 32 0.48 10.21 -1.93
C SER A 32 0.76 8.95 -2.75
N SER A 33 1.59 9.08 -3.76
CA SER A 33 1.90 7.95 -4.62
C SER A 33 3.35 7.92 -5.03
N THR A 34 3.82 6.74 -5.38
CA THR A 34 5.14 6.54 -5.97
C THR A 34 5.08 5.36 -6.93
N PHE A 35 5.90 5.41 -7.98
CA PHE A 35 6.04 4.32 -8.93
C PHE A 35 7.27 3.46 -8.63
N ASN A 36 7.96 3.74 -7.53
CA ASN A 36 9.29 3.22 -7.26
C ASN A 36 9.39 2.68 -5.83
N GLY A 37 9.79 1.42 -5.71
CA GLY A 37 9.95 0.78 -4.40
C GLY A 37 11.04 1.40 -3.54
N ALA A 38 12.12 1.90 -4.16
CA ALA A 38 13.19 2.54 -3.40
C ALA A 38 12.69 3.79 -2.67
N ALA A 39 11.77 4.55 -3.28
CA ALA A 39 11.19 5.72 -2.64
C ALA A 39 10.43 5.36 -1.37
N VAL A 40 9.79 4.19 -1.34
CA VAL A 40 9.09 3.71 -0.14
C VAL A 40 10.09 3.46 0.99
N LEU A 41 11.20 2.79 0.68
CA LEU A 41 12.23 2.48 1.67
C LEU A 41 13.01 3.71 2.13
N ASP A 42 13.03 4.75 1.31
CA ASP A 42 13.78 5.98 1.62
C ASP A 42 13.00 6.97 2.47
N MET A 43 11.74 6.68 2.81
CA MET A 43 10.96 7.57 3.68
C MET A 43 11.64 7.77 5.02
N LYS A 44 11.74 9.03 5.44
CA LYS A 44 12.34 9.42 6.73
C LYS A 44 11.37 10.17 7.61
N THR A 45 10.40 10.86 7.00
CA THR A 45 9.40 11.68 7.69
C THR A 45 8.09 11.55 6.94
N GLU A 46 7.02 12.09 7.52
CA GLU A 46 5.69 12.11 6.90
C GLU A 46 5.21 10.73 6.49
N PHE A 47 5.39 9.76 7.40
CA PHE A 47 4.97 8.39 7.15
C PHE A 47 3.45 8.32 6.94
N PRO A 48 3.00 7.47 6.01
CA PRO A 48 1.56 7.28 5.83
C PRO A 48 0.95 6.50 7.00
N ASP A 49 -0.36 6.63 7.14
CA ASP A 49 -1.12 5.83 8.11
C ASP A 49 -1.40 4.44 7.58
N LEU A 50 -1.32 4.25 6.26
CA LEU A 50 -1.51 2.97 5.60
C LEU A 50 -0.78 2.99 4.25
N LEU A 51 -0.20 1.86 3.88
CA LEU A 51 0.51 1.69 2.60
C LEU A 51 -0.20 0.63 1.74
N LEU A 52 -0.54 1.01 0.51
CA LEU A 52 -0.96 0.09 -0.54
C LEU A 52 0.27 -0.21 -1.38
N LEU A 53 0.70 -1.47 -1.43
CA LEU A 53 1.99 -1.83 -2.01
C LEU A 53 1.82 -2.93 -3.05
N ASP A 54 2.11 -2.59 -4.30
CA ASP A 54 2.13 -3.57 -5.39
C ASP A 54 3.33 -4.51 -5.22
N ILE A 55 3.12 -5.78 -5.48
CA ILE A 55 4.19 -6.78 -5.32
C ILE A 55 5.27 -6.61 -6.38
N TRP A 56 4.89 -6.38 -7.64
CA TRP A 56 5.87 -6.25 -8.72
C TRP A 56 5.95 -4.81 -9.22
N MET A 57 7.04 -4.13 -8.95
CA MET A 57 7.18 -2.70 -9.18
C MET A 57 8.59 -2.36 -9.63
N SER A 58 8.76 -1.96 -10.89
CA SER A 58 10.04 -1.43 -11.42
C SER A 58 11.28 -2.22 -10.97
N GLY A 59 11.22 -3.55 -11.09
CA GLY A 59 12.33 -4.41 -10.71
C GLY A 59 12.45 -4.69 -9.22
N SER A 60 11.52 -4.21 -8.39
CA SER A 60 11.50 -4.47 -6.95
C SER A 60 10.38 -5.43 -6.60
N ASP A 61 10.65 -6.32 -5.64
CA ASP A 61 9.65 -7.21 -5.10
C ASP A 61 9.06 -6.57 -3.85
N GLY A 62 7.75 -6.29 -3.88
CA GLY A 62 7.07 -5.65 -2.76
C GLY A 62 7.14 -6.45 -1.47
N ARG A 63 7.31 -7.78 -1.55
CA ARG A 63 7.46 -8.60 -0.35
C ARG A 63 8.75 -8.28 0.40
N ASP A 64 9.83 -8.00 -0.33
CA ASP A 64 11.10 -7.59 0.28
C ASP A 64 10.96 -6.22 0.92
N ILE A 65 10.27 -5.31 0.26
CA ILE A 65 10.00 -3.97 0.79
C ILE A 65 9.18 -4.08 2.07
N CYS A 66 8.14 -4.90 2.06
CA CYS A 66 7.27 -5.12 3.23
C CYS A 66 8.08 -5.65 4.41
N ARG A 67 8.92 -6.68 4.20
CA ARG A 67 9.77 -7.22 5.26
C ARG A 67 10.67 -6.15 5.86
N GLU A 68 11.29 -5.35 5.01
CA GLU A 68 12.17 -4.28 5.46
C GLU A 68 11.41 -3.29 6.34
N LEU A 69 10.24 -2.83 5.88
CA LEU A 69 9.43 -1.88 6.64
C LEU A 69 8.99 -2.47 7.98
N LYS A 70 8.64 -3.75 8.01
CA LYS A 70 8.20 -4.40 9.24
C LYS A 70 9.33 -4.66 10.23
N HIS A 71 10.58 -4.59 9.79
CA HIS A 71 11.75 -4.73 10.66
C HIS A 71 12.25 -3.39 11.21
N ARG A 72 11.80 -2.26 10.67
CA ARG A 72 12.21 -0.94 11.16
C ARG A 72 11.28 -0.45 12.25
N SER A 73 11.86 0.13 13.30
CA SER A 73 11.07 0.63 14.44
C SER A 73 10.13 1.76 14.07
N ASP A 74 10.50 2.57 13.06
CA ASP A 74 9.70 3.74 12.65
C ASP A 74 8.60 3.41 11.65
N THR A 75 8.62 2.23 11.02
CA THR A 75 7.65 1.87 9.98
C THR A 75 6.87 0.58 10.28
N ARG A 76 7.32 -0.22 11.24
CA ARG A 76 6.70 -1.54 11.49
C ARG A 76 5.23 -1.49 11.88
N ALA A 77 4.77 -0.36 12.41
CA ALA A 77 3.37 -0.20 12.81
C ALA A 77 2.46 0.24 11.66
N ILE A 78 3.02 0.60 10.52
CA ILE A 78 2.21 1.03 9.36
C ILE A 78 1.51 -0.19 8.77
N PRO A 79 0.15 -0.20 8.71
CA PRO A 79 -0.56 -1.28 8.03
C PRO A 79 -0.21 -1.32 6.55
N ILE A 80 0.02 -2.51 6.02
CA ILE A 80 0.38 -2.71 4.62
C ILE A 80 -0.62 -3.65 3.98
N ILE A 81 -1.28 -3.18 2.91
CA ILE A 81 -2.10 -4.01 2.04
C ILE A 81 -1.28 -4.29 0.78
N MET A 82 -0.95 -5.55 0.54
CA MET A 82 -0.24 -5.94 -0.67
C MET A 82 -1.25 -6.12 -1.80
N ILE A 83 -0.88 -5.66 -2.99
CA ILE A 83 -1.73 -5.74 -4.18
C ILE A 83 -1.01 -6.54 -5.25
N SER A 84 -1.71 -7.49 -5.90
CA SER A 84 -1.11 -8.28 -6.96
C SER A 84 -2.14 -8.81 -7.94
N ALA A 85 -1.74 -8.95 -9.19
CA ALA A 85 -2.54 -9.64 -10.22
C ALA A 85 -2.54 -11.16 -10.02
N SER A 86 -1.62 -11.70 -9.24
CA SER A 86 -1.51 -13.14 -8.99
C SER A 86 -1.99 -13.50 -7.58
N ARG A 87 -3.02 -14.34 -7.48
CA ARG A 87 -3.52 -14.83 -6.20
C ARG A 87 -2.59 -15.85 -5.57
N ASP A 88 -1.71 -16.46 -6.36
CA ASP A 88 -0.79 -17.51 -5.91
C ASP A 88 0.19 -16.99 -4.86
N ILE A 89 0.42 -15.68 -4.82
CA ILE A 89 1.41 -15.10 -3.93
C ILE A 89 0.81 -14.48 -2.68
N GLU A 90 -0.48 -14.69 -2.44
CA GLU A 90 -1.16 -14.17 -1.24
C GLU A 90 -0.47 -14.66 0.03
N ARG A 91 -0.18 -15.94 0.11
CA ARG A 91 0.47 -16.52 1.28
C ARG A 91 1.83 -15.89 1.53
N SER A 92 2.64 -15.72 0.48
CA SER A 92 3.96 -15.12 0.65
C SER A 92 3.89 -13.65 1.03
N ALA A 93 2.81 -12.94 0.65
CA ALA A 93 2.58 -11.58 1.09
C ALA A 93 2.39 -11.53 2.60
N TYR A 94 1.54 -12.40 3.15
CA TYR A 94 1.35 -12.48 4.60
C TYR A 94 2.62 -12.92 5.33
N GLU A 95 3.37 -13.85 4.75
CA GLU A 95 4.64 -14.29 5.33
C GLU A 95 5.66 -13.15 5.38
N ALA A 96 5.56 -12.20 4.45
CA ALA A 96 6.41 -11.01 4.44
C ALA A 96 5.99 -9.96 5.48
N GLY A 97 4.83 -10.13 6.10
CA GLY A 97 4.33 -9.24 7.13
C GLY A 97 3.18 -8.34 6.72
N ALA A 98 2.60 -8.56 5.52
CA ALA A 98 1.45 -7.77 5.09
C ALA A 98 0.26 -7.98 6.03
N ASP A 99 -0.49 -6.91 6.25
CA ASP A 99 -1.68 -6.95 7.10
C ASP A 99 -2.91 -7.41 6.33
N ASP A 100 -2.90 -7.24 4.99
CA ASP A 100 -3.97 -7.71 4.13
C ASP A 100 -3.45 -7.88 2.71
N PHE A 101 -4.26 -8.49 1.85
CA PHE A 101 -3.93 -8.75 0.46
C PHE A 101 -5.13 -8.41 -0.42
N LEU A 102 -4.89 -7.80 -1.59
CA LEU A 102 -5.94 -7.41 -2.53
C LEU A 102 -5.54 -7.86 -3.93
N ALA A 103 -6.33 -8.73 -4.54
CA ALA A 103 -6.05 -9.23 -5.88
C ALA A 103 -6.57 -8.27 -6.94
N LYS A 104 -5.80 -8.05 -8.00
CA LYS A 104 -6.22 -7.28 -9.18
C LYS A 104 -6.93 -8.19 -10.17
N PRO A 105 -7.97 -7.73 -10.83
CA PRO A 105 -8.68 -6.48 -10.59
C PRO A 105 -9.51 -6.56 -9.30
N PHE A 106 -9.61 -5.45 -8.59
CA PHE A 106 -10.36 -5.43 -7.32
C PHE A 106 -11.58 -4.53 -7.43
N GLU A 107 -12.56 -4.81 -6.57
CA GLU A 107 -13.73 -3.96 -6.41
C GLU A 107 -13.39 -2.79 -5.49
N ILE A 108 -13.96 -1.63 -5.78
CA ILE A 108 -13.75 -0.42 -4.96
C ILE A 108 -14.17 -0.68 -3.53
N ASP A 109 -15.31 -1.36 -3.32
CA ASP A 109 -15.83 -1.64 -1.98
C ASP A 109 -14.89 -2.54 -1.19
N ASP A 110 -14.21 -3.49 -1.84
CA ASP A 110 -13.22 -4.35 -1.19
C ASP A 110 -12.02 -3.53 -0.74
N LEU A 111 -11.53 -2.65 -1.60
CA LEU A 111 -10.42 -1.77 -1.26
C LEU A 111 -10.77 -0.90 -0.06
N LEU A 112 -11.90 -0.20 -0.12
CA LEU A 112 -12.33 0.71 0.94
C LEU A 112 -12.60 -0.02 2.25
N GLY A 113 -13.21 -1.21 2.18
CA GLY A 113 -13.49 -2.02 3.36
C GLY A 113 -12.21 -2.46 4.07
N LYS A 114 -11.20 -2.88 3.32
CA LYS A 114 -9.91 -3.28 3.89
C LYS A 114 -9.18 -2.10 4.52
N ILE A 115 -9.22 -0.94 3.87
CA ILE A 115 -8.62 0.28 4.42
C ILE A 115 -9.29 0.66 5.73
N LYS A 116 -10.62 0.70 5.77
CA LYS A 116 -11.37 1.08 6.97
C LYS A 116 -11.10 0.12 8.13
N ARG A 117 -10.96 -1.15 7.84
CA ARG A 117 -10.69 -2.15 8.89
C ARG A 117 -9.31 -1.95 9.53
N LEU A 118 -8.33 -1.47 8.77
CA LEU A 118 -6.96 -1.30 9.26
C LEU A 118 -6.69 0.09 9.82
N LEU A 119 -7.53 1.04 9.54
CA LEU A 119 -7.44 2.40 10.09
C LEU A 119 -8.46 2.57 11.20
#